data_55923b6f3f9aac170fe72491157a73c3
#
_entry.id   55923b6f3f9aac170fe72491157a73c3
#
_cell.length_a   1.000
_cell.length_b   1.000
_cell.length_c   1.000
_cell.angle_alpha   90.00
_cell.angle_beta   90.00
_cell.angle_gamma   90.00
#
_symmetry.space_group_name_H-M   'P 1'
#
loop_
_entity.id
_entity.type
_entity.pdbx_description
1 polymer ?
#
loop_
_entity_poly.entity_id
_entity_poly.type
_entity_poly.pdbx_seq_one_letter_code
_entity_poly.pdbx_strand_id
1 'polypeptide(L)'
;MKKILLSALAVIISVSLLGQEQKNEIVKKGINLGPLPAIAFDADKGFQAGALLNIYDFGDGATYPNPYSQWYMEASFFTKGSQLYVLTYDTKSLIPGVRFSPGVVLINDKALDFYGFNGYQSFYDHERVAQGKNDPQSYLYSPYYKTARTHLIAKADFTGEIIKDKFYWEAGYMFNWFKQGAIDRAKVNKGKEPEKMFPDDVPTLYEQYRQWGIISDEEDGGGFNSGFKLGLMYDTRDVENSPNKGLWIEGHAILAPKWLGTTNPYYRYCLTFRHYVPIVMKKLTLAYRLNYQGTIGNNAPFYVLPFYSMFGSSYDRDGMGGYRTVRGMMRNRVQALDVAFYNAELRWKFVDFQLFKQNIAFSLTAFSDGAISVRPYDMSFKKQLTDFSSPALYNAALKEYQDYMSKGITYDKKHFDQLHATVGAGLRFIMNQNFIVAFEYGKPLNKQDGNGAFYINTGYLF
;
A
#
# COMPACT_ATOMS: atom_id res chain seq x y z
N MET A 1 -5.88 -31.95 -19.99
CA MET A 1 -5.90 -30.93 -18.91
C MET A 1 -6.98 -29.85 -19.16
N LYS A 2 -7.03 -29.11 -20.29
CA LYS A 2 -8.06 -28.06 -20.53
C LYS A 2 -9.52 -28.55 -20.39
N LYS A 3 -9.85 -29.76 -20.91
CA LYS A 3 -11.22 -30.32 -20.81
C LYS A 3 -11.59 -30.72 -19.38
N ILE A 4 -10.64 -31.19 -18.58
CA ILE A 4 -10.86 -31.55 -17.17
C ILE A 4 -11.07 -30.29 -16.31
N LEU A 5 -10.33 -29.21 -16.59
CA LEU A 5 -10.55 -27.91 -15.91
C LEU A 5 -11.91 -27.31 -16.25
N LEU A 6 -12.33 -27.36 -17.51
CA LEU A 6 -13.66 -26.89 -17.94
C LEU A 6 -14.80 -27.72 -17.33
N SER A 7 -14.63 -29.04 -17.25
CA SER A 7 -15.63 -29.91 -16.62
C SER A 7 -15.69 -29.72 -15.12
N ALA A 8 -14.56 -29.52 -14.42
CA ALA A 8 -14.50 -29.18 -13.00
C ALA A 8 -15.15 -27.80 -12.73
N LEU A 9 -14.89 -26.82 -13.59
CA LEU A 9 -15.49 -25.50 -13.50
C LEU A 9 -17.01 -25.56 -13.73
N ALA A 10 -17.48 -26.35 -14.70
CA ALA A 10 -18.92 -26.54 -14.97
C ALA A 10 -19.63 -27.27 -13.83
N VAL A 11 -18.99 -28.28 -13.21
CA VAL A 11 -19.54 -28.97 -12.02
C VAL A 11 -19.59 -28.04 -10.82
N ILE A 12 -18.58 -27.21 -10.59
CA ILE A 12 -18.58 -26.22 -9.51
C ILE A 12 -19.68 -25.17 -9.74
N ILE A 13 -19.88 -24.73 -10.97
CA ILE A 13 -20.95 -23.78 -11.33
C ILE A 13 -22.34 -24.43 -11.16
N SER A 14 -22.53 -25.68 -11.54
CA SER A 14 -23.81 -26.36 -11.40
C SER A 14 -24.14 -26.70 -9.94
N VAL A 15 -23.17 -27.04 -9.10
CA VAL A 15 -23.39 -27.26 -7.65
C VAL A 15 -23.75 -25.96 -6.93
N SER A 16 -23.21 -24.83 -7.36
CA SER A 16 -23.56 -23.50 -6.77
C SER A 16 -24.91 -22.97 -7.23
N LEU A 17 -25.51 -23.52 -8.30
CA LEU A 17 -26.85 -23.17 -8.78
C LEU A 17 -27.96 -24.03 -8.19
N LEU A 18 -27.64 -25.19 -7.61
CA LEU A 18 -28.60 -26.06 -6.91
C LEU A 18 -28.85 -25.49 -5.51
N GLY A 19 -29.91 -24.78 -5.37
CA GLY A 19 -30.58 -24.20 -4.22
C GLY A 19 -29.97 -24.47 -2.83
N GLN A 20 -29.17 -23.55 -2.31
CA GLN A 20 -29.07 -23.36 -0.88
C GLN A 20 -30.28 -22.54 -0.43
N GLU A 21 -31.13 -23.10 0.43
CA GLU A 21 -32.09 -22.33 1.20
C GLU A 21 -31.32 -21.17 1.85
N GLN A 22 -31.73 -19.93 1.60
CA GLN A 22 -31.16 -18.74 2.26
C GLN A 22 -31.48 -18.85 3.75
N LYS A 23 -30.60 -19.52 4.52
CA LYS A 23 -30.65 -19.40 5.98
C LYS A 23 -30.39 -17.93 6.31
N ASN A 24 -31.29 -17.35 7.12
CA ASN A 24 -31.12 -15.98 7.61
C ASN A 24 -29.75 -15.84 8.27
N GLU A 25 -29.02 -14.80 7.91
CA GLU A 25 -27.71 -14.52 8.46
C GLU A 25 -27.78 -14.33 9.99
N ILE A 26 -26.81 -14.92 10.72
CA ILE A 26 -26.75 -14.80 12.17
C ILE A 26 -26.26 -13.42 12.53
N VAL A 27 -27.11 -12.59 13.11
CA VAL A 27 -26.79 -11.25 13.61
C VAL A 27 -25.91 -11.36 14.85
N LYS A 28 -24.73 -10.74 14.82
CA LYS A 28 -23.85 -10.67 15.99
C LYS A 28 -24.24 -9.52 16.90
N LYS A 29 -24.05 -9.73 18.22
CA LYS A 29 -24.35 -8.77 19.27
C LYS A 29 -23.18 -8.70 20.27
N GLY A 30 -23.08 -7.61 20.99
CA GLY A 30 -22.05 -7.38 22.01
C GLY A 30 -20.64 -7.42 21.43
N ILE A 31 -19.69 -7.75 22.28
CA ILE A 31 -18.26 -7.79 21.95
C ILE A 31 -17.90 -9.12 21.27
N ASN A 32 -17.27 -9.02 20.11
CA ASN A 32 -16.75 -10.14 19.35
C ASN A 32 -15.25 -9.98 19.11
N LEU A 33 -14.47 -11.01 19.41
CA LEU A 33 -13.02 -11.02 19.29
C LEU A 33 -12.58 -11.76 18.04
N GLY A 34 -11.61 -11.21 17.32
CA GLY A 34 -10.95 -11.83 16.16
C GLY A 34 -9.43 -11.88 16.34
N PRO A 35 -8.91 -12.73 17.23
CA PRO A 35 -7.47 -12.92 17.35
C PRO A 35 -6.93 -13.73 16.17
N LEU A 36 -5.80 -13.30 15.60
CA LEU A 36 -5.11 -14.01 14.52
C LEU A 36 -3.60 -13.98 14.72
N PRO A 37 -2.90 -15.05 14.35
CA PRO A 37 -1.48 -14.95 14.09
C PRO A 37 -1.26 -14.08 12.84
N ALA A 38 -0.40 -13.09 12.96
CA ALA A 38 0.08 -12.31 11.81
C ALA A 38 1.23 -13.10 11.16
N ILE A 39 0.86 -14.02 10.25
CA ILE A 39 1.82 -14.86 9.52
C ILE A 39 1.71 -14.47 8.05
N ALA A 40 2.82 -13.98 7.48
CA ALA A 40 2.92 -13.68 6.06
C ALA A 40 4.35 -13.93 5.58
N PHE A 41 4.52 -14.01 4.29
CA PHE A 41 5.82 -14.01 3.65
C PHE A 41 5.86 -12.88 2.63
N ASP A 42 6.85 -12.02 2.78
CA ASP A 42 7.16 -10.95 1.85
C ASP A 42 8.60 -11.17 1.36
N ALA A 43 8.78 -11.24 0.06
CA ALA A 43 10.10 -11.50 -0.53
C ALA A 43 11.14 -10.46 -0.08
N ASP A 44 10.71 -9.22 0.19
CA ASP A 44 11.57 -8.12 0.57
C ASP A 44 11.83 -8.03 2.07
N LYS A 45 10.82 -8.33 2.90
CA LYS A 45 10.90 -8.29 4.37
C LYS A 45 11.19 -9.65 5.00
N GLY A 46 11.03 -10.73 4.25
CA GLY A 46 11.13 -12.12 4.73
C GLY A 46 9.84 -12.61 5.38
N PHE A 47 9.95 -13.63 6.21
CA PHE A 47 8.82 -14.18 6.95
C PHE A 47 8.36 -13.21 8.05
N GLN A 48 7.06 -12.95 8.09
CA GLN A 48 6.39 -12.18 9.14
C GLN A 48 5.87 -13.13 10.21
N ALA A 49 6.20 -12.84 11.46
CA ALA A 49 5.62 -13.48 12.62
C ALA A 49 5.12 -12.41 13.59
N GLY A 50 3.88 -12.56 14.05
CA GLY A 50 3.27 -11.60 14.95
C GLY A 50 1.89 -12.03 15.39
N ALA A 51 1.18 -11.11 16.01
CA ALA A 51 -0.21 -11.28 16.42
C ALA A 51 -1.01 -10.05 16.02
N LEU A 52 -2.25 -10.26 15.64
CA LEU A 52 -3.23 -9.20 15.48
C LEU A 52 -4.51 -9.55 16.24
N LEU A 53 -5.19 -8.52 16.73
CA LEU A 53 -6.45 -8.63 17.43
C LEU A 53 -7.42 -7.59 16.89
N ASN A 54 -8.56 -8.06 16.39
CA ASN A 54 -9.73 -7.24 16.15
C ASN A 54 -10.72 -7.42 17.31
N ILE A 55 -11.25 -6.31 17.83
CA ILE A 55 -12.34 -6.31 18.79
C ILE A 55 -13.47 -5.52 18.15
N TYR A 56 -14.60 -6.15 17.95
CA TYR A 56 -15.81 -5.54 17.38
C TYR A 56 -16.87 -5.45 18.45
N ASP A 57 -17.46 -4.28 18.62
CA ASP A 57 -18.67 -4.09 19.45
C ASP A 57 -19.86 -3.86 18.53
N PHE A 58 -20.80 -4.80 18.53
CA PHE A 58 -22.05 -4.74 17.77
C PHE A 58 -23.23 -4.27 18.61
N GLY A 59 -23.04 -3.97 19.91
CA GLY A 59 -24.12 -3.56 20.81
C GLY A 59 -25.29 -4.54 20.78
N ASP A 60 -26.49 -4.05 20.48
CA ASP A 60 -27.71 -4.86 20.32
C ASP A 60 -27.81 -5.62 18.99
N GLY A 61 -26.91 -5.36 18.05
CA GLY A 61 -26.84 -5.95 16.71
C GLY A 61 -27.66 -5.21 15.66
N ALA A 62 -28.26 -4.07 15.97
CA ALA A 62 -29.12 -3.33 15.06
C ALA A 62 -28.39 -2.85 13.80
N THR A 63 -27.09 -2.56 13.90
CA THR A 63 -26.26 -2.10 12.78
C THR A 63 -25.45 -3.20 12.12
N TYR A 64 -25.60 -4.47 12.54
CA TYR A 64 -24.88 -5.59 11.95
C TYR A 64 -25.08 -5.62 10.41
N PRO A 65 -24.02 -5.81 9.60
CA PRO A 65 -22.68 -6.24 9.99
C PRO A 65 -21.72 -5.08 10.36
N ASN A 66 -22.15 -3.83 10.40
CA ASN A 66 -21.31 -2.70 10.75
C ASN A 66 -21.24 -2.55 12.29
N PRO A 67 -20.05 -2.61 12.92
CA PRO A 67 -19.92 -2.44 14.38
C PRO A 67 -20.13 -0.98 14.80
N TYR A 68 -20.54 -0.76 16.04
CA TYR A 68 -20.55 0.57 16.70
C TYR A 68 -19.14 1.06 16.99
N SER A 69 -18.26 0.13 17.38
CA SER A 69 -16.84 0.42 17.57
C SER A 69 -15.96 -0.79 17.24
N GLN A 70 -14.73 -0.49 16.85
CA GLN A 70 -13.73 -1.49 16.51
C GLN A 70 -12.36 -1.06 16.99
N TRP A 71 -11.61 -1.99 17.62
CA TRP A 71 -10.18 -1.89 17.84
C TRP A 71 -9.45 -2.80 16.89
N TYR A 72 -8.35 -2.31 16.33
CA TYR A 72 -7.37 -3.12 15.63
C TYR A 72 -6.00 -2.92 16.27
N MET A 73 -5.39 -4.02 16.69
CA MET A 73 -4.06 -4.06 17.29
C MET A 73 -3.21 -5.05 16.52
N GLU A 74 -1.97 -4.68 16.19
CA GLU A 74 -1.02 -5.58 15.54
C GLU A 74 0.39 -5.33 16.07
N ALA A 75 1.11 -6.42 16.33
CA ALA A 75 2.55 -6.41 16.57
C ALA A 75 3.18 -7.48 15.70
N SER A 76 4.04 -7.07 14.76
CA SER A 76 4.64 -7.95 13.76
C SER A 76 6.13 -7.73 13.61
N PHE A 77 6.87 -8.82 13.47
CA PHE A 77 8.31 -8.87 13.27
C PHE A 77 8.61 -9.60 11.97
N PHE A 78 9.58 -9.10 11.23
CA PHE A 78 10.01 -9.69 9.97
C PHE A 78 11.43 -10.23 10.09
N THR A 79 11.72 -11.37 9.47
CA THR A 79 13.02 -12.04 9.60
C THR A 79 14.20 -11.21 9.09
N LYS A 80 13.97 -10.23 8.21
CA LYS A 80 14.98 -9.25 7.78
C LYS A 80 15.08 -8.02 8.70
N GLY A 81 14.47 -8.08 9.91
CA GLY A 81 14.63 -7.09 10.98
C GLY A 81 13.66 -5.92 10.96
N SER A 82 12.68 -5.87 10.03
CA SER A 82 11.61 -4.88 10.05
C SER A 82 10.58 -5.20 11.13
N GLN A 83 9.86 -4.17 11.59
CA GLN A 83 8.86 -4.25 12.65
C GLN A 83 7.66 -3.37 12.30
N LEU A 84 6.46 -3.81 12.71
CA LEU A 84 5.21 -3.07 12.57
C LEU A 84 4.41 -3.16 13.86
N TYR A 85 4.02 -2.00 14.39
CA TYR A 85 3.11 -1.87 15.52
C TYR A 85 1.95 -0.97 15.13
N VAL A 86 0.73 -1.44 15.33
CA VAL A 86 -0.51 -0.72 14.98
C VAL A 86 -1.45 -0.76 16.15
N LEU A 87 -2.01 0.40 16.48
CA LEU A 87 -3.15 0.54 17.36
C LEU A 87 -4.11 1.54 16.72
N THR A 88 -5.27 1.07 16.29
CA THR A 88 -6.34 1.94 15.80
C THR A 88 -7.64 1.65 16.52
N TYR A 89 -8.41 2.70 16.73
CA TYR A 89 -9.77 2.65 17.23
C TYR A 89 -10.69 3.31 16.22
N ASP A 90 -11.89 2.84 16.12
CA ASP A 90 -12.91 3.40 15.24
C ASP A 90 -14.27 3.31 15.95
N THR A 91 -14.98 4.41 16.05
CA THR A 91 -16.25 4.44 16.78
C THR A 91 -17.23 5.44 16.20
N LYS A 92 -18.51 5.06 16.19
CA LYS A 92 -19.66 5.92 15.86
C LYS A 92 -20.47 6.31 17.09
N SER A 93 -20.06 5.87 18.28
CA SER A 93 -20.83 6.02 19.52
C SER A 93 -20.26 7.04 20.52
N LEU A 94 -19.00 7.45 20.37
CA LEU A 94 -18.34 8.35 21.33
C LEU A 94 -18.85 9.79 21.20
N ILE A 95 -19.05 10.27 19.96
CA ILE A 95 -19.53 11.62 19.67
C ILE A 95 -20.81 11.48 18.82
N PRO A 96 -21.97 11.96 19.31
CA PRO A 96 -23.24 11.85 18.55
C PRO A 96 -23.11 12.42 17.12
N GLY A 97 -23.45 11.62 16.11
CA GLY A 97 -23.40 12.01 14.69
C GLY A 97 -22.02 12.12 14.08
N VAL A 98 -20.97 11.77 14.82
CA VAL A 98 -19.58 11.83 14.32
C VAL A 98 -18.87 10.50 14.57
N ARG A 99 -18.33 9.92 13.52
CA ARG A 99 -17.38 8.81 13.58
C ARG A 99 -16.01 9.37 13.93
N PHE A 100 -15.37 8.78 14.92
CA PHE A 100 -14.03 9.15 15.39
C PHE A 100 -13.08 7.97 15.22
N SER A 101 -11.96 8.22 14.52
CA SER A 101 -11.01 7.17 14.13
C SER A 101 -9.56 7.58 14.46
N PRO A 102 -9.15 7.54 15.74
CA PRO A 102 -7.76 7.77 16.13
C PRO A 102 -6.89 6.54 15.85
N GLY A 103 -5.59 6.78 15.67
CA GLY A 103 -4.63 5.70 15.47
C GLY A 103 -3.19 6.11 15.70
N VAL A 104 -2.39 5.13 16.12
CA VAL A 104 -0.93 5.24 16.23
C VAL A 104 -0.30 4.05 15.53
N VAL A 105 0.70 4.30 14.68
CA VAL A 105 1.41 3.27 13.91
C VAL A 105 2.91 3.56 13.95
N LEU A 106 3.69 2.54 14.28
CA LEU A 106 5.14 2.58 14.17
C LEU A 106 5.61 1.53 13.17
N ILE A 107 6.28 1.98 12.11
CA ILE A 107 6.88 1.13 11.09
C ILE A 107 8.39 1.32 11.16
N ASN A 108 9.12 0.23 11.33
CA ASN A 108 10.58 0.23 11.30
C ASN A 108 11.04 -0.70 10.19
N ASP A 109 11.34 -0.14 9.04
CA ASP A 109 11.84 -0.85 7.86
C ASP A 109 13.37 -0.76 7.81
N LYS A 110 14.06 -1.90 8.02
CA LYS A 110 15.54 -1.97 7.98
C LYS A 110 16.08 -2.01 6.55
N ALA A 111 15.24 -2.42 5.59
CA ALA A 111 15.57 -2.54 4.18
C ALA A 111 14.33 -2.26 3.34
N LEU A 112 13.89 -0.99 3.31
CA LEU A 112 12.76 -0.52 2.52
C LEU A 112 13.17 -0.44 1.05
N ASP A 113 12.27 -0.83 0.16
CA ASP A 113 12.46 -0.70 -1.28
C ASP A 113 12.56 0.76 -1.72
N PHE A 114 13.57 1.06 -2.51
CA PHE A 114 13.78 2.35 -3.14
C PHE A 114 14.26 2.13 -4.58
N TYR A 115 13.36 2.31 -5.53
CA TYR A 115 13.62 2.13 -6.96
C TYR A 115 13.75 3.45 -7.71
N GLY A 116 13.86 4.58 -6.98
CA GLY A 116 13.87 5.93 -7.54
C GLY A 116 12.46 6.47 -7.81
N PHE A 117 12.39 7.51 -8.63
CA PHE A 117 11.14 8.23 -8.90
C PHE A 117 10.66 8.05 -10.34
N ASN A 118 9.40 8.45 -10.59
CA ASN A 118 8.79 8.56 -11.91
C ASN A 118 8.67 7.25 -12.68
N GLY A 119 8.38 6.14 -12.00
CA GLY A 119 8.10 4.87 -12.66
C GLY A 119 9.26 4.38 -13.53
N TYR A 120 9.04 4.20 -14.82
CA TYR A 120 10.06 3.66 -15.74
C TYR A 120 11.19 4.64 -16.10
N GLN A 121 11.12 5.91 -15.68
CA GLN A 121 12.28 6.80 -15.77
C GLN A 121 13.41 6.31 -14.86
N SER A 122 13.08 5.68 -13.76
CA SER A 122 14.03 4.97 -12.87
C SER A 122 14.11 3.51 -13.26
N PHE A 123 15.22 3.16 -13.92
CA PHE A 123 15.45 1.80 -14.43
C PHE A 123 15.71 0.82 -13.29
N TYR A 124 15.00 -0.31 -13.27
CA TYR A 124 15.28 -1.44 -12.41
C TYR A 124 16.01 -2.55 -13.18
N ASP A 125 17.27 -2.78 -12.84
CA ASP A 125 18.11 -3.79 -13.49
C ASP A 125 17.80 -5.20 -12.96
N HIS A 126 16.67 -5.75 -13.41
CA HIS A 126 16.20 -7.05 -12.98
C HIS A 126 17.12 -8.21 -13.39
N GLU A 127 17.86 -8.07 -14.49
CA GLU A 127 18.81 -9.09 -14.95
C GLU A 127 20.02 -9.15 -14.03
N ARG A 128 20.62 -8.03 -13.69
CA ARG A 128 21.73 -7.97 -12.73
C ARG A 128 21.33 -8.41 -11.34
N VAL A 129 20.14 -8.03 -10.85
CA VAL A 129 19.65 -8.50 -9.56
C VAL A 129 19.43 -10.02 -9.56
N ALA A 130 18.99 -10.61 -10.66
CA ALA A 130 18.83 -12.04 -10.81
C ALA A 130 20.18 -12.77 -10.92
N GLN A 131 21.12 -12.22 -11.66
CA GLN A 131 22.48 -12.76 -11.85
C GLN A 131 23.35 -12.63 -10.60
N GLY A 132 23.14 -11.59 -9.79
CA GLY A 132 23.88 -11.35 -8.56
C GLY A 132 23.83 -12.47 -7.53
N LYS A 133 22.95 -13.45 -7.70
CA LYS A 133 22.96 -14.71 -6.94
C LYS A 133 24.04 -15.67 -7.38
N ASN A 134 24.53 -15.56 -8.62
CA ASN A 134 25.46 -16.50 -9.28
C ASN A 134 26.79 -15.85 -9.67
N ASP A 135 26.86 -14.53 -9.70
CA ASP A 135 28.06 -13.75 -10.04
C ASP A 135 28.45 -12.82 -8.88
N PRO A 136 29.52 -13.14 -8.12
CA PRO A 136 30.00 -12.30 -7.03
C PRO A 136 30.45 -10.90 -7.46
N GLN A 137 30.79 -10.68 -8.73
CA GLN A 137 31.20 -9.38 -9.24
C GLN A 137 30.02 -8.50 -9.69
N SER A 138 28.82 -9.03 -9.74
CA SER A 138 27.60 -8.27 -10.05
C SER A 138 27.06 -7.62 -8.78
N TYR A 139 27.54 -6.44 -8.43
CA TYR A 139 27.21 -5.70 -7.20
C TYR A 139 25.78 -5.16 -7.15
N LEU A 140 24.97 -5.30 -8.17
CA LEU A 140 23.56 -4.92 -8.14
C LEU A 140 22.70 -5.98 -7.45
N TYR A 141 23.09 -6.28 -6.22
CA TYR A 141 22.29 -7.11 -5.33
C TYR A 141 21.02 -6.39 -4.87
N SER A 142 20.10 -7.16 -4.32
CA SER A 142 18.90 -6.62 -3.66
C SER A 142 19.19 -5.40 -2.74
N PRO A 143 20.30 -5.33 -1.96
CA PRO A 143 20.63 -4.17 -1.14
C PRO A 143 20.86 -2.85 -1.88
N TYR A 144 21.25 -2.86 -3.15
CA TYR A 144 21.42 -1.64 -3.94
C TYR A 144 20.11 -0.82 -4.02
N TYR A 145 18.95 -1.49 -4.12
CA TYR A 145 17.64 -0.86 -4.18
C TYR A 145 16.98 -0.74 -2.80
N LYS A 146 17.77 -0.56 -1.73
CA LYS A 146 17.25 -0.47 -0.37
C LYS A 146 17.68 0.81 0.34
N THR A 147 16.80 1.26 1.24
CA THR A 147 17.01 2.34 2.21
C THR A 147 16.45 1.90 3.57
N ALA A 148 16.85 2.53 4.64
CA ALA A 148 16.28 2.30 5.96
C ALA A 148 15.27 3.40 6.30
N ARG A 149 14.15 3.03 6.94
CA ARG A 149 13.11 3.98 7.34
C ARG A 149 12.52 3.60 8.70
N THR A 150 12.39 4.59 9.59
CA THR A 150 11.47 4.54 10.72
C THR A 150 10.37 5.57 10.47
N HIS A 151 9.11 5.17 10.62
CA HIS A 151 7.96 6.04 10.41
C HIS A 151 6.99 5.88 11.57
N LEU A 152 6.78 6.95 12.33
CA LEU A 152 5.76 7.07 13.36
C LEU A 152 4.60 7.90 12.81
N ILE A 153 3.42 7.35 12.85
CA ILE A 153 2.16 8.00 12.49
C ILE A 153 1.31 8.13 13.74
N ALA A 154 0.77 9.31 14.01
CA ALA A 154 -0.34 9.49 14.92
C ALA A 154 -1.41 10.33 14.22
N LYS A 155 -2.66 9.93 14.34
CA LYS A 155 -3.76 10.60 13.65
C LYS A 155 -5.04 10.58 14.48
N ALA A 156 -5.91 11.53 14.18
CA ALA A 156 -7.27 11.58 14.69
C ALA A 156 -8.17 12.06 13.54
N ASP A 157 -8.97 11.16 13.00
CA ASP A 157 -9.90 11.45 11.90
C ASP A 157 -11.35 11.51 12.42
N PHE A 158 -12.12 12.45 11.90
CA PHE A 158 -13.52 12.69 12.20
C PHE A 158 -14.32 12.67 10.91
N THR A 159 -15.45 11.98 10.91
CA THR A 159 -16.39 11.93 9.78
C THR A 159 -17.80 12.19 10.30
N GLY A 160 -18.47 13.21 9.77
CA GLY A 160 -19.84 13.53 10.16
C GLY A 160 -20.79 13.64 8.96
N GLU A 161 -22.07 13.42 9.20
CA GLU A 161 -23.07 13.46 8.14
C GLU A 161 -23.45 14.89 7.74
N ILE A 162 -23.48 15.14 6.43
CA ILE A 162 -24.13 16.32 5.80
C ILE A 162 -25.52 15.92 5.30
N ILE A 163 -25.60 14.75 4.64
CA ILE A 163 -26.86 14.13 4.22
C ILE A 163 -26.83 12.71 4.79
N LYS A 164 -27.85 12.40 5.58
CA LYS A 164 -27.97 11.13 6.29
C LYS A 164 -27.68 9.93 5.38
N ASP A 165 -26.80 9.06 5.84
CA ASP A 165 -26.41 7.79 5.20
C ASP A 165 -25.86 7.92 3.77
N LYS A 166 -25.43 9.14 3.32
CA LYS A 166 -24.95 9.33 1.95
C LYS A 166 -23.78 10.27 1.78
N PHE A 167 -23.82 11.44 2.40
CA PHE A 167 -22.83 12.47 2.16
C PHE A 167 -22.24 12.98 3.48
N TYR A 168 -20.92 12.98 3.55
CA TYR A 168 -20.17 13.20 4.78
C TYR A 168 -19.11 14.27 4.59
N TRP A 169 -18.87 15.05 5.64
CA TRP A 169 -17.65 15.84 5.79
C TRP A 169 -16.59 15.01 6.51
N GLU A 170 -15.34 15.26 6.22
CA GLU A 170 -14.20 14.64 6.85
C GLU A 170 -13.21 15.70 7.30
N ALA A 171 -12.73 15.58 8.54
CA ALA A 171 -11.68 16.43 9.09
C ALA A 171 -10.74 15.56 9.91
N GLY A 172 -9.44 15.82 9.82
CA GLY A 172 -8.46 15.04 10.57
C GLY A 172 -7.22 15.84 10.90
N TYR A 173 -6.55 15.42 11.94
CA TYR A 173 -5.21 15.86 12.26
C TYR A 173 -4.26 14.70 12.11
N MET A 174 -3.11 14.94 11.45
CA MET A 174 -2.06 13.95 11.29
C MET A 174 -0.73 14.48 11.81
N PHE A 175 0.02 13.57 12.39
CA PHE A 175 1.38 13.70 12.81
C PHE A 175 2.19 12.56 12.20
N ASN A 176 3.24 12.88 11.46
CA ASN A 176 4.14 11.91 10.88
C ASN A 176 5.59 12.30 11.18
N TRP A 177 6.35 11.37 11.72
CA TRP A 177 7.78 11.52 11.87
C TRP A 177 8.50 10.45 11.05
N PHE A 178 9.33 10.91 10.14
CA PHE A 178 10.17 10.08 9.29
C PHE A 178 11.62 10.20 9.70
N LYS A 179 12.27 9.07 9.88
CA LYS A 179 13.72 8.95 9.87
C LYS A 179 14.08 8.02 8.72
N GLN A 180 14.74 8.55 7.70
CA GLN A 180 15.14 7.79 6.52
C GLN A 180 16.63 7.95 6.26
N GLY A 181 17.30 6.92 5.72
CA GLY A 181 18.74 6.97 5.50
C GLY A 181 19.26 5.71 4.83
N ALA A 182 20.58 5.62 4.74
CA ALA A 182 21.26 4.45 4.22
C ALA A 182 20.95 3.19 5.04
N ILE A 183 21.04 2.03 4.39
CA ILE A 183 20.94 0.74 5.06
C ILE A 183 22.14 0.51 6.00
N ASP A 184 21.91 -0.25 7.06
CA ASP A 184 22.97 -0.73 7.94
C ASP A 184 23.70 -1.92 7.26
N ARG A 185 24.82 -1.63 6.58
CA ARG A 185 25.61 -2.62 5.83
C ARG A 185 26.07 -3.79 6.72
N ALA A 186 26.48 -3.51 7.96
CA ALA A 186 26.90 -4.56 8.89
C ALA A 186 25.78 -5.55 9.17
N LYS A 187 24.53 -5.08 9.33
CA LYS A 187 23.37 -5.95 9.51
C LYS A 187 22.99 -6.69 8.24
N VAL A 188 23.05 -6.02 7.08
CA VAL A 188 22.73 -6.62 5.78
C VAL A 188 23.73 -7.73 5.43
N ASN A 189 24.99 -7.58 5.83
CA ASN A 189 26.09 -8.52 5.57
C ASN A 189 26.24 -9.60 6.64
N LYS A 190 25.54 -9.47 7.78
CA LYS A 190 25.68 -10.41 8.89
C LYS A 190 25.41 -11.86 8.46
N GLY A 191 26.39 -12.73 8.67
CA GLY A 191 26.28 -14.16 8.35
C GLY A 191 26.41 -14.51 6.86
N LYS A 192 26.88 -13.58 6.05
CA LYS A 192 27.21 -13.84 4.64
C LYS A 192 28.71 -14.13 4.48
N GLU A 193 29.03 -14.96 3.50
CA GLU A 193 30.39 -15.14 3.03
C GLU A 193 30.93 -13.85 2.41
N PRO A 194 32.26 -13.56 2.51
CA PRO A 194 32.85 -12.31 2.04
C PRO A 194 32.47 -11.95 0.59
N GLU A 195 32.47 -12.91 -0.32
CA GLU A 195 32.13 -12.73 -1.73
C GLU A 195 30.64 -12.44 -1.99
N LYS A 196 29.79 -12.62 -0.98
CA LYS A 196 28.34 -12.35 -1.02
C LYS A 196 27.95 -11.10 -0.23
N MET A 197 28.93 -10.43 0.37
CA MET A 197 28.67 -9.20 1.10
C MET A 197 28.41 -8.03 0.14
N PHE A 198 27.48 -7.16 0.50
CA PHE A 198 27.32 -5.88 -0.20
C PHE A 198 28.51 -5.00 0.17
N PRO A 199 29.31 -4.53 -0.81
CA PRO A 199 30.54 -3.80 -0.53
C PRO A 199 30.29 -2.45 0.15
N ASP A 200 31.22 -2.00 0.97
CA ASP A 200 31.11 -0.73 1.69
C ASP A 200 31.35 0.49 0.79
N ASP A 201 32.12 0.34 -0.27
CA ASP A 201 32.46 1.37 -1.26
C ASP A 201 31.44 1.51 -2.40
N VAL A 202 30.49 0.59 -2.53
CA VAL A 202 29.42 0.66 -3.55
C VAL A 202 28.21 1.40 -2.97
N PRO A 203 27.83 2.58 -3.49
CA PRO A 203 26.67 3.30 -3.01
C PRO A 203 25.36 2.58 -3.38
N THR A 204 24.37 2.66 -2.51
CA THR A 204 22.99 2.30 -2.86
C THR A 204 22.38 3.36 -3.78
N LEU A 205 21.29 3.04 -4.47
CA LEU A 205 20.57 4.02 -5.32
C LEU A 205 20.13 5.25 -4.51
N TYR A 206 19.75 5.06 -3.25
CA TYR A 206 19.42 6.16 -2.34
C TYR A 206 20.62 7.09 -2.11
N GLU A 207 21.80 6.52 -1.83
CA GLU A 207 23.04 7.29 -1.63
C GLU A 207 23.48 8.00 -2.91
N GLN A 208 23.31 7.39 -4.10
CA GLN A 208 23.55 8.04 -5.38
C GLN A 208 22.61 9.23 -5.61
N TYR A 209 21.31 9.09 -5.29
CA TYR A 209 20.35 10.20 -5.44
C TYR A 209 20.69 11.39 -4.54
N ARG A 210 21.24 11.15 -3.36
CA ARG A 210 21.81 12.20 -2.49
C ARG A 210 23.05 12.83 -3.12
N GLN A 211 23.96 12.01 -3.62
CA GLN A 211 25.20 12.46 -4.27
C GLN A 211 24.92 13.30 -5.52
N TRP A 212 23.84 13.01 -6.24
CA TRP A 212 23.42 13.80 -7.41
C TRP A 212 22.55 15.02 -7.04
N GLY A 213 22.16 15.17 -5.77
CA GLY A 213 21.29 16.24 -5.28
C GLY A 213 19.83 16.10 -5.69
N ILE A 214 19.42 14.93 -6.21
CA ILE A 214 18.00 14.61 -6.47
C ILE A 214 17.24 14.58 -5.14
N ILE A 215 17.81 13.95 -4.12
CA ILE A 215 17.37 14.10 -2.73
C ILE A 215 18.21 15.21 -2.13
N SER A 216 17.55 16.29 -1.70
CA SER A 216 18.22 17.45 -1.15
C SER A 216 18.76 17.18 0.27
N ASP A 217 19.73 17.97 0.70
CA ASP A 217 20.30 17.85 2.05
C ASP A 217 19.27 18.22 3.14
N GLU A 218 18.27 19.07 2.82
CA GLU A 218 17.17 19.43 3.71
C GLU A 218 16.14 18.29 3.88
N GLU A 219 16.02 17.42 2.90
CA GLU A 219 15.10 16.27 2.95
C GLU A 219 15.79 14.99 3.43
N ASP A 220 17.12 14.96 3.35
CA ASP A 220 17.90 13.81 3.82
C ASP A 220 17.70 13.58 5.31
N GLY A 221 17.59 12.32 5.70
CA GLY A 221 17.28 11.97 7.08
C GLY A 221 15.77 11.97 7.40
N GLY A 222 14.92 12.48 6.53
CA GLY A 222 13.48 12.55 6.73
C GLY A 222 13.01 13.87 7.37
N GLY A 223 11.98 13.82 8.19
CA GLY A 223 11.45 15.03 8.81
C GLY A 223 10.20 14.79 9.64
N PHE A 224 9.79 15.85 10.28
CA PHE A 224 8.58 15.94 11.06
C PHE A 224 7.48 16.59 10.21
N ASN A 225 6.29 16.04 10.21
CA ASN A 225 5.16 16.56 9.46
C ASN A 225 3.93 16.58 10.35
N SER A 226 3.33 17.75 10.48
CA SER A 226 2.13 18.00 11.26
C SER A 226 1.13 18.72 10.35
N GLY A 227 -0.09 18.22 10.25
CA GLY A 227 -1.02 18.78 9.29
C GLY A 227 -2.47 18.39 9.53
N PHE A 228 -3.33 19.05 8.77
CA PHE A 228 -4.75 18.75 8.71
C PHE A 228 -5.10 18.00 7.43
N LYS A 229 -6.10 17.14 7.55
CA LYS A 229 -6.82 16.54 6.41
C LYS A 229 -8.24 17.10 6.41
N LEU A 230 -8.73 17.52 5.26
CA LEU A 230 -10.10 18.02 5.09
C LEU A 230 -10.68 17.38 3.83
N GLY A 231 -11.87 16.84 3.93
CA GLY A 231 -12.47 16.10 2.82
C GLY A 231 -13.98 16.03 2.84
N LEU A 232 -14.46 15.42 1.77
CA LEU A 232 -15.86 15.09 1.55
C LEU A 232 -15.94 13.64 1.05
N MET A 233 -16.97 12.92 1.51
CA MET A 233 -17.20 11.53 1.11
C MET A 233 -18.68 11.34 0.74
N TYR A 234 -18.90 10.63 -0.37
CA TYR A 234 -20.21 10.10 -0.77
C TYR A 234 -20.17 8.57 -0.70
N ASP A 235 -20.99 7.96 0.14
CA ASP A 235 -21.01 6.51 0.39
C ASP A 235 -22.43 5.97 0.32
N THR A 236 -22.66 5.03 -0.59
CA THR A 236 -23.94 4.31 -0.76
C THR A 236 -23.73 2.80 -0.78
N ARG A 237 -22.61 2.33 -0.23
CA ARG A 237 -22.32 0.89 -0.14
C ARG A 237 -23.35 0.20 0.76
N ASP A 238 -23.67 -1.03 0.40
CA ASP A 238 -24.57 -1.90 1.20
C ASP A 238 -23.89 -2.36 2.50
N VAL A 239 -22.58 -2.61 2.49
CA VAL A 239 -21.78 -3.04 3.64
C VAL A 239 -20.39 -2.38 3.57
N GLU A 240 -19.88 -1.88 4.71
CA GLU A 240 -18.59 -1.17 4.73
C GLU A 240 -17.40 -2.07 4.37
N ASN A 241 -17.30 -3.25 4.97
CA ASN A 241 -16.11 -4.12 4.88
C ASN A 241 -16.18 -5.16 3.75
N SER A 242 -17.36 -5.50 3.27
CA SER A 242 -17.57 -6.52 2.22
C SER A 242 -18.64 -6.10 1.23
N PRO A 243 -18.50 -4.95 0.55
CA PRO A 243 -19.53 -4.39 -0.30
C PRO A 243 -19.77 -5.24 -1.54
N ASN A 244 -21.06 -5.42 -1.86
CA ASN A 244 -21.50 -6.07 -3.07
C ASN A 244 -22.15 -5.08 -4.04
N LYS A 245 -22.61 -3.91 -3.52
CA LYS A 245 -23.32 -2.89 -4.30
C LYS A 245 -23.02 -1.50 -3.76
N GLY A 246 -23.06 -0.50 -4.65
CA GLY A 246 -23.02 0.92 -4.30
C GLY A 246 -21.75 1.62 -4.74
N LEU A 247 -21.69 2.89 -4.42
CA LEU A 247 -20.60 3.82 -4.74
C LEU A 247 -19.95 4.31 -3.46
N TRP A 248 -18.64 4.54 -3.52
CA TRP A 248 -17.89 5.29 -2.53
C TRP A 248 -16.95 6.25 -3.25
N ILE A 249 -17.12 7.53 -3.03
CA ILE A 249 -16.33 8.59 -3.64
C ILE A 249 -15.80 9.45 -2.51
N GLU A 250 -14.50 9.64 -2.44
CA GLU A 250 -13.83 10.46 -1.43
C GLU A 250 -12.85 11.41 -2.11
N GLY A 251 -12.87 12.65 -1.67
CA GLY A 251 -11.87 13.64 -2.03
C GLY A 251 -11.39 14.39 -0.79
N HIS A 252 -10.09 14.40 -0.54
CA HIS A 252 -9.52 15.13 0.58
C HIS A 252 -8.22 15.85 0.24
N ALA A 253 -7.95 16.93 0.95
CA ALA A 253 -6.70 17.67 0.92
C ALA A 253 -5.90 17.41 2.21
N ILE A 254 -4.57 17.41 2.08
CA ILE A 254 -3.59 17.32 3.16
C ILE A 254 -2.84 18.65 3.19
N LEU A 255 -2.88 19.31 4.33
CA LEU A 255 -2.26 20.61 4.55
C LEU A 255 -1.23 20.48 5.66
N ALA A 256 0.06 20.42 5.31
CA ALA A 256 1.18 20.31 6.23
C ALA A 256 2.07 21.55 6.18
N PRO A 257 1.63 22.69 6.76
CA PRO A 257 2.32 23.96 6.69
C PRO A 257 3.47 24.06 7.71
N LYS A 258 4.41 24.97 7.45
CA LYS A 258 5.57 25.20 8.32
C LYS A 258 5.19 25.64 9.74
N TRP A 259 4.13 26.44 9.89
CA TRP A 259 3.70 26.97 11.19
C TRP A 259 3.14 25.89 12.16
N LEU A 260 2.82 24.69 11.66
CA LEU A 260 2.51 23.52 12.49
C LEU A 260 3.78 22.71 12.88
N GLY A 261 4.96 23.17 12.54
CA GLY A 261 6.22 22.50 12.86
C GLY A 261 6.67 21.51 11.77
N THR A 262 6.03 21.49 10.60
CA THR A 262 6.46 20.65 9.48
C THR A 262 7.84 21.07 8.99
N THR A 263 8.78 20.12 8.91
CA THR A 263 10.16 20.37 8.47
C THR A 263 10.19 20.87 7.03
N ASN A 264 9.59 20.11 6.11
CA ASN A 264 9.48 20.43 4.69
C ASN A 264 7.98 20.58 4.35
N PRO A 265 7.44 21.81 4.30
CA PRO A 265 6.02 22.05 4.10
C PRO A 265 5.52 21.51 2.76
N TYR A 266 4.34 20.89 2.75
CA TYR A 266 3.71 20.39 1.54
C TYR A 266 2.19 20.42 1.61
N TYR A 267 1.56 20.40 0.44
CA TYR A 267 0.13 20.33 0.28
C TYR A 267 -0.19 19.27 -0.76
N ARG A 268 -1.07 18.34 -0.44
CA ARG A 268 -1.46 17.24 -1.32
C ARG A 268 -2.98 17.08 -1.35
N TYR A 269 -3.48 16.38 -2.35
CA TYR A 269 -4.87 15.97 -2.43
C TYR A 269 -4.95 14.52 -2.90
N CYS A 270 -6.04 13.85 -2.49
CA CYS A 270 -6.33 12.48 -2.87
C CYS A 270 -7.79 12.38 -3.30
N LEU A 271 -8.02 11.79 -4.47
CA LEU A 271 -9.34 11.52 -5.01
C LEU A 271 -9.49 10.03 -5.21
N THR A 272 -10.50 9.42 -4.62
CA THR A 272 -10.76 7.99 -4.72
C THR A 272 -12.19 7.75 -5.16
N PHE A 273 -12.36 6.90 -6.15
CA PHE A 273 -13.65 6.43 -6.63
C PHE A 273 -13.69 4.91 -6.51
N ARG A 274 -14.73 4.36 -5.88
CA ARG A 274 -14.99 2.92 -5.80
C ARG A 274 -16.41 2.63 -6.23
N HIS A 275 -16.59 1.60 -7.03
CA HIS A 275 -17.93 1.16 -7.45
C HIS A 275 -18.04 -0.36 -7.36
N TYR A 276 -19.14 -0.81 -6.83
CA TYR A 276 -19.47 -2.21 -6.63
C TYR A 276 -20.75 -2.53 -7.40
N VAL A 277 -20.61 -3.34 -8.45
CA VAL A 277 -21.70 -3.69 -9.36
C VAL A 277 -22.07 -5.15 -9.16
N PRO A 278 -23.24 -5.47 -8.61
CA PRO A 278 -23.68 -6.84 -8.49
C PRO A 278 -24.06 -7.38 -9.88
N ILE A 279 -23.27 -8.33 -10.40
CA ILE A 279 -23.64 -9.10 -11.61
C ILE A 279 -24.68 -10.15 -11.23
N VAL A 280 -24.42 -10.88 -10.13
CA VAL A 280 -25.39 -11.74 -9.47
C VAL A 280 -25.43 -11.35 -8.00
N MET A 281 -26.59 -10.90 -7.52
CA MET A 281 -26.74 -10.36 -6.17
C MET A 281 -26.14 -11.29 -5.11
N LYS A 282 -25.29 -10.72 -4.24
CA LYS A 282 -24.55 -11.40 -3.17
C LYS A 282 -23.60 -12.53 -3.58
N LYS A 283 -23.56 -12.90 -4.87
CA LYS A 283 -22.71 -14.01 -5.36
C LYS A 283 -21.57 -13.56 -6.27
N LEU A 284 -21.84 -12.68 -7.23
CA LEU A 284 -20.86 -12.22 -8.20
C LEU A 284 -20.88 -10.71 -8.29
N THR A 285 -19.79 -10.07 -7.92
CA THR A 285 -19.62 -8.61 -7.89
C THR A 285 -18.42 -8.20 -8.74
N LEU A 286 -18.63 -7.24 -9.64
CA LEU A 286 -17.56 -6.47 -10.24
C LEU A 286 -17.28 -5.27 -9.32
N ALA A 287 -16.08 -5.22 -8.76
CA ALA A 287 -15.62 -4.11 -7.92
C ALA A 287 -14.46 -3.41 -8.60
N TYR A 288 -14.46 -2.08 -8.65
CA TYR A 288 -13.31 -1.33 -9.14
C TYR A 288 -13.07 -0.06 -8.36
N ARG A 289 -11.79 0.31 -8.26
CA ARG A 289 -11.29 1.51 -7.62
C ARG A 289 -10.43 2.29 -8.60
N LEU A 290 -10.62 3.59 -8.65
CA LEU A 290 -9.72 4.54 -9.29
C LEU A 290 -9.22 5.50 -8.23
N ASN A 291 -7.96 5.82 -8.28
CA ASN A 291 -7.35 6.79 -7.36
C ASN A 291 -6.43 7.75 -8.12
N TYR A 292 -6.47 8.98 -7.71
CA TYR A 292 -5.50 10.00 -8.11
C TYR A 292 -5.00 10.70 -6.85
N GLN A 293 -3.70 10.78 -6.68
CA GLN A 293 -3.07 11.50 -5.60
C GLN A 293 -2.05 12.48 -6.16
N GLY A 294 -2.20 13.75 -5.83
CA GLY A 294 -1.38 14.82 -6.38
C GLY A 294 -0.85 15.78 -5.32
N THR A 295 0.10 16.60 -5.75
CA THR A 295 0.76 17.64 -4.95
C THR A 295 0.32 19.02 -5.43
N ILE A 296 -0.09 19.89 -4.54
CA ILE A 296 -0.38 21.30 -4.85
C ILE A 296 0.94 22.05 -4.85
N GLY A 297 1.26 22.72 -5.95
CA GLY A 297 2.60 23.26 -6.18
C GLY A 297 3.60 22.19 -6.61
N ASN A 298 4.89 22.46 -6.46
CA ASN A 298 5.97 21.54 -6.90
C ASN A 298 6.79 20.94 -5.73
N ASN A 299 6.39 21.22 -4.50
CA ASN A 299 7.15 20.84 -3.31
C ASN A 299 6.39 19.80 -2.52
N ALA A 300 6.85 18.57 -2.58
CA ALA A 300 6.56 17.54 -1.60
C ALA A 300 7.86 16.78 -1.33
N PRO A 301 8.27 16.63 -0.07
CA PRO A 301 9.52 15.96 0.23
C PRO A 301 9.44 14.49 -0.21
N PHE A 302 10.56 13.96 -0.69
CA PHE A 302 10.59 12.62 -1.29
C PHE A 302 10.02 11.54 -0.37
N TYR A 303 10.19 11.67 0.95
CA TYR A 303 9.77 10.67 1.93
C TYR A 303 8.26 10.62 2.17
N VAL A 304 7.47 11.59 1.66
CA VAL A 304 5.99 11.53 1.68
C VAL A 304 5.39 11.01 0.37
N LEU A 305 6.16 10.97 -0.73
CA LEU A 305 5.68 10.50 -2.03
C LEU A 305 5.20 9.04 -2.01
N PRO A 306 5.83 8.11 -1.25
CA PRO A 306 5.42 6.72 -1.21
C PRO A 306 4.09 6.46 -0.52
N PHE A 307 3.40 7.47 0.01
CA PHE A 307 2.21 7.22 0.82
C PHE A 307 0.92 7.47 0.05
N TYR A 308 0.03 6.48 0.13
CA TYR A 308 -1.37 6.60 -0.23
C TYR A 308 -2.15 7.08 1.00
N SER A 309 -2.67 8.31 0.92
CA SER A 309 -3.41 8.92 2.03
C SER A 309 -4.82 8.37 2.17
N MET A 310 -5.24 8.16 3.41
CA MET A 310 -6.51 7.55 3.75
C MET A 310 -7.17 8.26 4.95
N PHE A 311 -8.50 8.25 5.00
CA PHE A 311 -9.29 8.61 6.18
C PHE A 311 -9.79 7.37 6.95
N GLY A 312 -10.29 7.59 8.15
CA GLY A 312 -10.95 6.60 8.98
C GLY A 312 -10.00 5.61 9.66
N SER A 313 -10.43 4.38 9.88
CA SER A 313 -9.67 3.35 10.62
C SER A 313 -8.40 2.89 9.93
N SER A 314 -8.26 3.12 8.64
CA SER A 314 -7.03 2.84 7.89
C SER A 314 -5.96 3.88 8.17
N TYR A 315 -4.70 3.57 7.90
CA TYR A 315 -3.59 4.51 7.99
C TYR A 315 -2.83 4.56 6.67
N ASP A 316 -2.16 5.69 6.44
CA ASP A 316 -1.38 5.92 5.24
C ASP A 316 -0.31 4.83 5.11
N ARG A 317 -0.28 4.18 3.96
CA ARG A 317 0.62 3.08 3.68
C ARG A 317 1.49 3.37 2.48
N ASP A 318 2.41 2.43 2.25
CA ASP A 318 3.31 2.45 1.11
C ASP A 318 2.58 2.73 -0.20
N GLY A 319 3.29 3.43 -1.07
CA GLY A 319 2.80 3.92 -2.34
C GLY A 319 2.52 2.84 -3.37
N MET A 320 2.70 3.18 -4.64
CA MET A 320 2.28 2.30 -5.73
C MET A 320 3.20 1.08 -5.82
N GLY A 321 2.61 -0.09 -5.63
CA GLY A 321 3.25 -1.40 -5.52
C GLY A 321 2.98 -2.09 -4.18
N GLY A 322 2.97 -3.43 -4.20
CA GLY A 322 2.60 -4.23 -3.05
C GLY A 322 1.08 -4.39 -2.88
N TYR A 323 0.68 -5.12 -1.85
CA TYR A 323 -0.69 -5.63 -1.75
C TYR A 323 -1.78 -4.57 -1.51
N ARG A 324 -1.43 -3.37 -1.05
CA ARG A 324 -2.42 -2.32 -0.72
C ARG A 324 -2.84 -1.46 -1.91
N THR A 325 -2.03 -1.43 -2.96
CA THR A 325 -2.27 -0.59 -4.13
C THR A 325 -2.25 -1.39 -5.42
N VAL A 326 -1.11 -1.93 -5.86
CA VAL A 326 -0.94 -2.69 -7.10
C VAL A 326 -0.30 -4.03 -6.76
N ARG A 327 -1.12 -5.06 -6.64
CA ARG A 327 -0.68 -6.41 -6.23
C ARG A 327 0.19 -7.06 -7.30
N GLY A 328 1.29 -7.68 -6.88
CA GLY A 328 2.25 -8.32 -7.77
C GLY A 328 3.39 -7.44 -8.24
N MET A 329 3.22 -6.11 -8.19
CA MET A 329 4.28 -5.14 -8.44
C MET A 329 5.16 -4.98 -7.20
N MET A 330 6.45 -4.73 -7.38
CA MET A 330 7.40 -4.42 -6.31
C MET A 330 6.89 -3.22 -5.49
N ARG A 331 7.08 -3.29 -4.18
CA ARG A 331 6.67 -2.26 -3.24
C ARG A 331 7.38 -0.94 -3.53
N ASN A 332 6.65 0.18 -3.55
CA ASN A 332 7.17 1.53 -3.84
C ASN A 332 7.81 1.69 -5.23
N ARG A 333 7.40 0.87 -6.21
CA ARG A 333 7.97 0.94 -7.57
C ARG A 333 7.66 2.24 -8.28
N VAL A 334 6.48 2.81 -8.04
CA VAL A 334 6.04 4.08 -8.66
C VAL A 334 5.90 5.15 -7.58
N GLN A 335 6.76 6.15 -7.64
CA GLN A 335 6.77 7.32 -6.76
C GLN A 335 6.94 8.57 -7.63
N ALA A 336 6.08 9.55 -7.47
CA ALA A 336 6.13 10.82 -8.21
C ALA A 336 5.37 11.91 -7.44
N LEU A 337 5.42 13.16 -7.91
CA LEU A 337 4.60 14.24 -7.33
C LEU A 337 3.11 13.92 -7.44
N ASP A 338 2.67 13.45 -8.62
CA ASP A 338 1.31 12.96 -8.81
C ASP A 338 1.34 11.55 -9.37
N VAL A 339 0.48 10.71 -8.82
CA VAL A 339 0.32 9.30 -9.22
C VAL A 339 -1.15 8.97 -9.37
N ALA A 340 -1.46 8.07 -10.29
CA ALA A 340 -2.78 7.47 -10.42
C ALA A 340 -2.68 5.94 -10.36
N PHE A 341 -3.70 5.29 -9.83
CA PHE A 341 -3.78 3.83 -9.89
C PHE A 341 -5.22 3.35 -10.02
N TYR A 342 -5.37 2.13 -10.51
CA TYR A 342 -6.63 1.44 -10.55
C TYR A 342 -6.51 0.02 -9.99
N ASN A 343 -7.64 -0.49 -9.53
CA ASN A 343 -7.86 -1.89 -9.23
C ASN A 343 -9.22 -2.30 -9.81
N ALA A 344 -9.29 -3.47 -10.43
CA ALA A 344 -10.52 -4.07 -10.91
C ALA A 344 -10.56 -5.53 -10.45
N GLU A 345 -11.65 -5.93 -9.81
CA GLU A 345 -11.83 -7.27 -9.24
C GLU A 345 -13.17 -7.86 -9.68
N LEU A 346 -13.14 -9.08 -10.15
CA LEU A 346 -14.32 -9.93 -10.27
C LEU A 346 -14.34 -10.86 -9.05
N ARG A 347 -15.26 -10.60 -8.11
CA ARG A 347 -15.42 -11.31 -6.83
C ARG A 347 -16.54 -12.32 -6.93
N TRP A 348 -16.24 -13.60 -6.82
CA TRP A 348 -17.24 -14.67 -6.87
C TRP A 348 -17.29 -15.42 -5.56
N LYS A 349 -18.38 -15.18 -4.79
CA LYS A 349 -18.71 -15.93 -3.59
C LYS A 349 -19.39 -17.22 -4.02
N PHE A 350 -18.63 -18.33 -4.07
CA PHE A 350 -19.10 -19.59 -4.64
C PHE A 350 -19.75 -20.51 -3.62
N VAL A 351 -19.46 -20.33 -2.32
CA VAL A 351 -20.09 -21.08 -1.24
C VAL A 351 -20.26 -20.21 0.00
N ASP A 352 -21.40 -20.34 0.66
CA ASP A 352 -21.69 -19.73 1.96
C ASP A 352 -22.51 -20.73 2.81
N PHE A 353 -22.19 -20.80 4.11
CA PHE A 353 -22.82 -21.71 5.07
C PHE A 353 -22.65 -21.19 6.49
N GLN A 354 -23.34 -21.84 7.44
CA GLN A 354 -23.22 -21.54 8.86
C GLN A 354 -22.51 -22.69 9.58
N LEU A 355 -21.49 -22.37 10.37
CA LEU A 355 -20.75 -23.32 11.18
C LEU A 355 -20.41 -22.70 12.54
N PHE A 356 -20.65 -23.43 13.65
CA PHE A 356 -20.40 -22.97 15.03
C PHE A 356 -20.99 -21.58 15.32
N LYS A 357 -22.21 -21.31 14.87
CA LYS A 357 -22.88 -19.99 14.98
C LYS A 357 -22.12 -18.85 14.27
N GLN A 358 -21.30 -19.16 13.26
CA GLN A 358 -20.65 -18.18 12.41
C GLN A 358 -21.21 -18.27 10.99
N ASN A 359 -21.33 -17.13 10.32
CA ASN A 359 -21.64 -17.07 8.89
C ASN A 359 -20.29 -17.16 8.14
N ILE A 360 -20.11 -18.23 7.35
CA ILE A 360 -18.85 -18.50 6.62
C ILE A 360 -19.12 -18.46 5.13
N ALA A 361 -18.20 -17.83 4.38
CA ALA A 361 -18.22 -17.88 2.93
C ALA A 361 -16.79 -18.02 2.37
N PHE A 362 -16.71 -18.63 1.19
CA PHE A 362 -15.49 -18.64 0.37
C PHE A 362 -15.73 -17.88 -0.94
N SER A 363 -14.75 -17.09 -1.33
CA SER A 363 -14.81 -16.28 -2.54
C SER A 363 -13.55 -16.43 -3.37
N LEU A 364 -13.69 -16.61 -4.67
CA LEU A 364 -12.62 -16.48 -5.65
C LEU A 364 -12.61 -15.06 -6.20
N THR A 365 -11.42 -14.55 -6.48
CA THR A 365 -11.24 -13.23 -7.10
C THR A 365 -10.26 -13.35 -8.26
N ALA A 366 -10.64 -12.79 -9.42
CA ALA A 366 -9.70 -12.45 -10.48
C ALA A 366 -9.53 -10.93 -10.49
N PHE A 367 -8.30 -10.46 -10.69
CA PHE A 367 -8.06 -9.02 -10.64
C PHE A 367 -7.05 -8.53 -11.67
N SER A 368 -7.15 -7.24 -11.99
CA SER A 368 -6.13 -6.45 -12.66
C SER A 368 -5.94 -5.16 -11.88
N ASP A 369 -4.68 -4.85 -11.58
CA ASP A 369 -4.28 -3.61 -10.92
C ASP A 369 -3.27 -2.87 -11.80
N GLY A 370 -3.17 -1.54 -11.65
CA GLY A 370 -2.14 -0.78 -12.35
C GLY A 370 -1.93 0.60 -11.76
N ALA A 371 -0.74 1.16 -12.00
CA ALA A 371 -0.36 2.50 -11.58
C ALA A 371 0.41 3.23 -12.68
N ILE A 372 0.48 4.55 -12.58
CA ILE A 372 1.22 5.42 -13.49
C ILE A 372 1.67 6.69 -12.76
N SER A 373 2.88 7.16 -13.04
CA SER A 373 3.31 8.51 -12.69
C SER A 373 2.64 9.51 -13.61
N VAL A 374 1.98 10.52 -13.05
CA VAL A 374 1.26 11.54 -13.83
C VAL A 374 2.06 12.83 -13.91
N ARG A 375 2.61 13.29 -12.80
CA ARG A 375 3.50 14.45 -12.73
C ARG A 375 4.82 14.04 -12.10
N PRO A 376 5.95 14.21 -12.82
CA PRO A 376 7.23 13.75 -12.36
C PRO A 376 7.75 14.55 -11.17
N TYR A 377 8.53 13.88 -10.32
CA TYR A 377 9.46 14.50 -9.38
C TYR A 377 10.69 14.94 -10.15
N ASP A 378 11.28 16.07 -9.75
CA ASP A 378 12.47 16.62 -10.43
C ASP A 378 13.72 15.76 -10.16
N MET A 379 14.16 15.04 -11.18
CA MET A 379 15.33 14.17 -11.14
C MET A 379 16.58 14.80 -11.76
N SER A 380 16.61 16.10 -11.96
CA SER A 380 17.79 16.80 -12.50
C SER A 380 18.99 16.68 -11.55
N PHE A 381 20.20 16.66 -12.12
CA PHE A 381 21.45 16.74 -11.35
C PHE A 381 21.57 18.16 -10.77
N LYS A 382 21.65 18.28 -9.43
CA LYS A 382 21.58 19.58 -8.74
C LYS A 382 22.87 19.98 -8.02
N LYS A 383 23.85 19.08 -7.94
CA LYS A 383 25.14 19.38 -7.29
C LYS A 383 26.02 20.24 -8.20
N GLN A 384 26.78 21.14 -7.60
CA GLN A 384 27.72 22.01 -8.27
C GLN A 384 29.15 21.52 -8.08
N LEU A 385 30.11 22.05 -8.88
CA LEU A 385 31.52 21.71 -8.76
C LEU A 385 32.07 21.96 -7.35
N THR A 386 31.55 22.99 -6.69
CA THR A 386 31.91 23.40 -5.31
C THR A 386 31.48 22.41 -4.25
N ASP A 387 30.54 21.52 -4.56
CA ASP A 387 30.07 20.47 -3.63
C ASP A 387 31.00 19.26 -3.57
N PHE A 388 32.05 19.26 -4.42
CA PHE A 388 33.02 18.17 -4.50
C PHE A 388 34.40 18.64 -4.17
N SER A 389 35.20 17.74 -3.58
CA SER A 389 36.61 18.05 -3.24
C SER A 389 37.53 18.17 -4.45
N SER A 390 37.10 17.74 -5.64
CA SER A 390 37.86 17.91 -6.88
C SER A 390 36.96 17.88 -8.12
N PRO A 391 37.37 18.54 -9.25
CA PRO A 391 36.65 18.43 -10.52
C PRO A 391 36.55 17.00 -11.06
N ALA A 392 37.47 16.13 -10.75
CA ALA A 392 37.43 14.73 -11.14
C ALA A 392 36.26 13.99 -10.51
N LEU A 393 35.97 14.23 -9.22
CA LEU A 393 34.83 13.63 -8.51
C LEU A 393 33.51 14.17 -9.00
N TYR A 394 33.41 15.47 -9.30
CA TYR A 394 32.22 16.06 -9.91
C TYR A 394 31.90 15.42 -11.28
N ASN A 395 32.92 15.32 -12.16
CA ASN A 395 32.75 14.72 -13.48
C ASN A 395 32.39 13.23 -13.40
N ALA A 396 32.95 12.51 -12.43
CA ALA A 396 32.58 11.11 -12.19
C ALA A 396 31.12 10.95 -11.78
N ALA A 397 30.68 11.76 -10.81
CA ALA A 397 29.27 11.75 -10.35
C ALA A 397 28.29 12.16 -11.45
N LEU A 398 28.63 13.20 -12.24
CA LEU A 398 27.82 13.64 -13.37
C LEU A 398 27.72 12.56 -14.46
N LYS A 399 28.80 11.88 -14.78
CA LYS A 399 28.81 10.76 -15.73
C LYS A 399 27.97 9.60 -15.23
N GLU A 400 28.11 9.21 -13.97
CA GLU A 400 27.33 8.14 -13.35
C GLU A 400 25.82 8.45 -13.40
N TYR A 401 25.44 9.69 -13.09
CA TYR A 401 24.07 10.17 -13.23
C TYR A 401 23.57 10.06 -14.69
N GLN A 402 24.35 10.52 -15.66
CA GLN A 402 23.99 10.45 -17.08
C GLN A 402 23.83 9.00 -17.56
N ASP A 403 24.74 8.12 -17.16
CA ASP A 403 24.70 6.69 -17.45
C ASP A 403 23.45 6.03 -16.83
N TYR A 404 23.07 6.42 -15.61
CA TYR A 404 21.85 5.95 -14.97
C TYR A 404 20.58 6.43 -15.72
N MET A 405 20.49 7.74 -15.99
CA MET A 405 19.33 8.32 -16.65
C MET A 405 19.12 7.83 -18.09
N SER A 406 20.20 7.45 -18.79
CA SER A 406 20.12 6.92 -20.16
C SER A 406 19.44 5.55 -20.25
N LYS A 407 19.30 4.82 -19.14
CA LYS A 407 18.69 3.48 -19.08
C LYS A 407 17.16 3.53 -18.93
N GLY A 408 16.64 4.61 -18.38
CA GLY A 408 15.21 4.81 -18.19
C GLY A 408 14.53 5.44 -19.40
N ILE A 409 13.19 5.52 -19.37
CA ILE A 409 12.46 6.32 -20.36
C ILE A 409 12.70 7.81 -20.13
N THR A 410 12.70 8.60 -21.20
CA THR A 410 12.79 10.06 -21.09
C THR A 410 11.41 10.63 -20.79
N TYR A 411 11.30 11.37 -19.69
CA TYR A 411 10.10 12.09 -19.33
C TYR A 411 10.11 13.46 -20.05
N ASP A 412 9.17 13.69 -20.93
CA ASP A 412 8.97 14.98 -21.59
C ASP A 412 7.50 15.41 -21.52
N LYS A 413 7.18 16.61 -22.06
CA LYS A 413 5.81 17.17 -22.05
C LYS A 413 4.81 16.31 -22.87
N LYS A 414 5.28 15.40 -23.72
CA LYS A 414 4.45 14.57 -24.60
C LYS A 414 4.43 13.11 -24.20
N HIS A 415 5.46 12.65 -23.46
CA HIS A 415 5.62 11.27 -23.06
C HIS A 415 5.48 11.17 -21.54
N PHE A 416 4.32 10.70 -21.11
CA PHE A 416 4.09 10.32 -19.73
C PHE A 416 4.71 8.94 -19.48
N ASP A 417 4.84 8.59 -18.19
CA ASP A 417 5.16 7.22 -17.79
C ASP A 417 4.25 6.20 -18.49
N GLN A 418 4.71 4.98 -18.62
CA GLN A 418 3.90 3.89 -19.14
C GLN A 418 3.12 3.23 -17.99
N LEU A 419 1.99 2.61 -18.33
CA LEU A 419 1.16 1.92 -17.35
C LEU A 419 1.90 0.71 -16.77
N HIS A 420 2.10 0.70 -15.47
CA HIS A 420 2.56 -0.44 -14.69
C HIS A 420 1.37 -1.32 -14.37
N ALA A 421 1.17 -2.40 -15.12
CA ALA A 421 -0.02 -3.24 -15.00
C ALA A 421 0.32 -4.64 -14.46
N THR A 422 -0.61 -5.17 -13.66
CA THR A 422 -0.54 -6.51 -13.08
C THR A 422 -1.85 -7.26 -13.27
N VAL A 423 -1.79 -8.57 -13.22
CA VAL A 423 -2.96 -9.45 -13.20
C VAL A 423 -2.79 -10.51 -12.14
N GLY A 424 -3.89 -11.01 -11.60
CA GLY A 424 -3.80 -12.01 -10.56
C GLY A 424 -5.12 -12.66 -10.17
N ALA A 425 -5.03 -13.54 -9.20
CA ALA A 425 -6.17 -14.25 -8.64
C ALA A 425 -5.98 -14.49 -7.13
N GLY A 426 -7.07 -14.73 -6.43
CA GLY A 426 -7.06 -15.01 -5.01
C GLY A 426 -8.23 -15.82 -4.52
N LEU A 427 -8.04 -16.44 -3.36
CA LEU A 427 -9.07 -17.12 -2.57
C LEU A 427 -9.28 -16.35 -1.27
N ARG A 428 -10.53 -16.10 -0.90
CA ARG A 428 -10.89 -15.44 0.36
C ARG A 428 -11.75 -16.34 1.23
N PHE A 429 -11.38 -16.40 2.50
CA PHE A 429 -12.23 -16.90 3.57
C PHE A 429 -12.89 -15.71 4.25
N ILE A 430 -14.22 -15.70 4.36
CA ILE A 430 -15.01 -14.61 4.92
C ILE A 430 -15.82 -15.16 6.09
N MET A 431 -15.71 -14.53 7.26
CA MET A 431 -16.48 -14.88 8.44
C MET A 431 -17.21 -13.64 8.95
N ASN A 432 -18.54 -13.75 9.13
CA ASN A 432 -19.43 -12.69 9.61
C ASN A 432 -19.31 -11.37 8.84
N GLN A 433 -18.95 -11.41 7.56
CA GLN A 433 -18.73 -10.29 6.63
C GLN A 433 -17.58 -9.33 7.00
N ASN A 434 -17.11 -9.32 8.25
CA ASN A 434 -16.10 -8.38 8.75
C ASN A 434 -14.71 -9.00 8.86
N PHE A 435 -14.64 -10.31 9.10
CA PHE A 435 -13.40 -11.03 9.24
C PHE A 435 -13.08 -11.76 7.93
N ILE A 436 -12.09 -11.25 7.21
CA ILE A 436 -11.73 -11.75 5.87
C ILE A 436 -10.24 -12.07 5.88
N VAL A 437 -9.90 -13.28 5.44
CA VAL A 437 -8.51 -13.67 5.14
C VAL A 437 -8.41 -13.92 3.64
N ALA A 438 -7.48 -13.25 2.99
CA ALA A 438 -7.25 -13.33 1.55
C ALA A 438 -5.88 -13.96 1.26
N PHE A 439 -5.87 -14.91 0.33
CA PHE A 439 -4.69 -15.54 -0.26
C PHE A 439 -4.65 -15.12 -1.72
N GLU A 440 -3.69 -14.29 -2.11
CA GLU A 440 -3.68 -13.66 -3.43
C GLU A 440 -2.30 -13.79 -4.07
N TYR A 441 -2.29 -14.01 -5.38
CA TYR A 441 -1.09 -13.96 -6.20
C TYR A 441 -1.28 -12.96 -7.31
N GLY A 442 -0.34 -12.00 -7.44
CA GLY A 442 -0.29 -11.03 -8.50
C GLY A 442 0.99 -11.17 -9.32
N LYS A 443 0.90 -10.93 -10.61
CA LYS A 443 2.03 -10.96 -11.55
C LYS A 443 2.06 -9.70 -12.40
N PRO A 444 3.16 -8.94 -12.43
CA PRO A 444 3.31 -7.79 -13.30
C PRO A 444 3.46 -8.25 -14.76
N LEU A 445 2.98 -7.41 -15.67
CA LEU A 445 3.12 -7.64 -17.12
C LEU A 445 4.49 -7.21 -17.66
N ASN A 446 5.19 -6.32 -16.92
CA ASN A 446 6.54 -5.87 -17.23
C ASN A 446 7.53 -6.36 -16.17
N LYS A 447 8.67 -6.93 -16.59
CA LYS A 447 9.74 -7.42 -15.70
C LYS A 447 10.40 -6.30 -14.88
N GLN A 448 10.35 -5.06 -15.35
CA GLN A 448 10.79 -3.88 -14.60
C GLN A 448 9.98 -3.62 -13.31
N ASP A 449 8.81 -4.24 -13.19
CA ASP A 449 7.94 -4.16 -12.02
C ASP A 449 8.06 -5.37 -11.08
N GLY A 450 8.97 -6.28 -11.39
CA GLY A 450 9.26 -7.46 -10.59
C GLY A 450 8.74 -8.76 -11.20
N ASN A 451 8.77 -9.83 -10.38
CA ASN A 451 8.45 -11.19 -10.83
C ASN A 451 7.07 -11.69 -10.36
N GLY A 452 6.32 -10.85 -9.67
CA GLY A 452 5.08 -11.21 -8.99
C GLY A 452 5.27 -11.58 -7.52
N ALA A 453 4.18 -11.57 -6.78
CA ALA A 453 4.21 -11.82 -5.33
C ALA A 453 2.94 -12.53 -4.86
N PHE A 454 3.11 -13.34 -3.82
CA PHE A 454 2.03 -13.97 -3.07
C PHE A 454 1.79 -13.20 -1.77
N TYR A 455 0.52 -13.04 -1.41
CA TYR A 455 0.10 -12.30 -0.23
C TYR A 455 -0.89 -13.09 0.61
N ILE A 456 -0.78 -12.96 1.93
CA ILE A 456 -1.80 -13.36 2.89
C ILE A 456 -2.20 -12.11 3.66
N ASN A 457 -3.46 -11.70 3.53
CA ASN A 457 -3.94 -10.43 4.05
C ASN A 457 -5.27 -10.55 4.76
N THR A 458 -5.63 -9.52 5.53
CA THR A 458 -6.95 -9.36 6.13
C THR A 458 -7.74 -8.26 5.41
N GLY A 459 -9.05 -8.48 5.24
CA GLY A 459 -9.96 -7.56 4.56
C GLY A 459 -9.98 -7.70 3.04
N TYR A 460 -10.85 -6.95 2.40
CA TYR A 460 -10.76 -6.64 0.97
C TYR A 460 -9.71 -5.54 0.74
N LEU A 461 -9.18 -5.45 -0.47
CA LEU A 461 -8.24 -4.40 -0.83
C LEU A 461 -8.92 -3.01 -0.77
N PHE A 462 -10.22 -2.96 -1.13
CA PHE A 462 -11.05 -1.73 -1.12
C PHE A 462 -12.53 -2.05 -1.01
#